data_d0f21374ee16896a82d31fe7685e0cc9
#
_entry.id   d0f21374ee16896a82d31fe7685e0cc9
#
_cell.length_a   1.000
_cell.length_b   1.000
_cell.length_c   1.000
_cell.angle_alpha   90.00
_cell.angle_beta   90.00
_cell.angle_gamma   90.00
#
_symmetry.space_group_name_H-M   'P 1'
#
loop_
_entity.id
_entity.type
_entity.pdbx_description
1 polymer ?
#
loop_
_entity_poly.entity_id
_entity_poly.type
_entity_poly.pdbx_seq_one_letter_code
_entity_poly.pdbx_strand_id
1 'polypeptide(L)'
;MSKNFDYSLKDISSNLEKSLKEAELLGEGHNGVVFLLKNNKAIKIFRRMSVWKDESSILKRVRKSRFFPRIYEAKPGYIIREYVDGVRLDKYLRRGNLDEDLCKELYLMILEFERLGFKRIDIRCKDIYIQDDYTLKIIDPKNNYKKRVSFPRHLFKGLFKRDELNRFLNYVAEIDEK
;
A
#
# COMPACT_ATOMS: atom_id res chain seq x y z
N MET A 1 -25.67 6.53 9.28
CA MET A 1 -25.89 7.84 8.62
C MET A 1 -24.90 7.97 7.46
N SER A 2 -25.40 7.78 6.24
CA SER A 2 -24.60 7.95 5.02
C SER A 2 -24.29 9.43 4.87
N LYS A 3 -23.02 9.82 5.05
CA LYS A 3 -22.58 11.17 4.66
C LYS A 3 -22.59 11.19 3.13
N ASN A 4 -23.50 11.94 2.55
CA ASN A 4 -23.49 12.25 1.12
C ASN A 4 -22.14 12.89 0.78
N PHE A 5 -21.25 12.15 0.18
CA PHE A 5 -20.02 12.66 -0.38
C PHE A 5 -20.34 13.14 -1.79
N ASP A 6 -20.32 14.43 -1.97
CA ASP A 6 -20.33 15.05 -3.29
C ASP A 6 -18.98 14.77 -3.96
N TYR A 7 -18.89 13.61 -4.59
CA TYR A 7 -17.80 13.29 -5.50
C TYR A 7 -18.15 13.94 -6.83
N SER A 8 -17.70 15.15 -7.08
CA SER A 8 -17.75 15.76 -8.41
C SER A 8 -16.81 15.03 -9.37
N LEU A 9 -17.10 13.77 -9.61
CA LEU A 9 -16.40 12.93 -10.59
C LEU A 9 -17.00 13.25 -11.96
N LYS A 10 -16.60 14.38 -12.55
CA LYS A 10 -17.13 14.88 -13.81
C LYS A 10 -16.96 13.95 -15.02
N ASP A 11 -16.18 12.85 -14.88
CA ASP A 11 -15.80 11.96 -15.99
C ASP A 11 -15.91 10.47 -15.65
N ILE A 12 -16.83 10.06 -14.80
CA ILE A 12 -17.12 8.63 -14.62
C ILE A 12 -17.99 8.14 -15.78
N SER A 13 -17.55 7.07 -16.45
CA SER A 13 -18.38 6.41 -17.45
C SER A 13 -19.63 5.81 -16.79
N SER A 14 -20.76 5.78 -17.52
CA SER A 14 -22.02 5.18 -17.04
C SER A 14 -21.85 3.71 -16.57
N ASN A 15 -20.93 2.98 -17.21
CA ASN A 15 -20.60 1.60 -16.81
C ASN A 15 -19.88 1.53 -15.45
N LEU A 16 -18.97 2.47 -15.17
CA LEU A 16 -18.27 2.52 -13.88
C LEU A 16 -19.21 2.96 -12.77
N GLU A 17 -20.13 3.89 -13.05
CA GLU A 17 -21.16 4.31 -12.10
C GLU A 17 -22.09 3.14 -11.71
N LYS A 18 -22.54 2.33 -12.69
CA LYS A 18 -23.29 1.10 -12.40
C LYS A 18 -22.50 0.13 -11.55
N SER A 19 -21.21 -0.09 -11.89
CA SER A 19 -20.34 -0.98 -11.12
C SER A 19 -20.15 -0.52 -9.67
N LEU A 20 -20.12 0.80 -9.43
CA LEU A 20 -19.97 1.36 -8.08
C LEU A 20 -21.22 1.19 -7.21
N LYS A 21 -22.42 1.18 -7.80
CA LYS A 21 -23.66 0.95 -7.05
C LYS A 21 -23.75 -0.43 -6.40
N GLU A 22 -23.10 -1.42 -7.01
CA GLU A 22 -23.07 -2.80 -6.55
C GLU A 22 -21.76 -3.19 -5.87
N ALA A 23 -20.80 -2.27 -5.78
CA ALA A 23 -19.46 -2.55 -5.31
C ALA A 23 -19.38 -2.61 -3.78
N GLU A 24 -18.67 -3.60 -3.28
CA GLU A 24 -18.36 -3.72 -1.85
C GLU A 24 -17.43 -2.60 -1.39
N LEU A 25 -17.75 -1.98 -0.26
CA LEU A 25 -16.89 -0.99 0.38
C LEU A 25 -15.74 -1.69 1.11
N LEU A 26 -14.51 -1.55 0.59
CA LEU A 26 -13.30 -2.08 1.23
C LEU A 26 -12.78 -1.20 2.37
N GLY A 27 -13.02 0.09 2.29
CA GLY A 27 -12.62 1.01 3.33
C GLY A 27 -12.82 2.47 2.98
N GLU A 28 -12.94 3.27 4.03
CA GLU A 28 -13.06 4.72 3.96
C GLU A 28 -12.05 5.38 4.89
N GLY A 29 -11.42 6.46 4.45
CA GLY A 29 -10.44 7.17 5.23
C GLY A 29 -10.34 8.66 4.86
N HIS A 30 -9.37 9.33 5.48
CA HIS A 30 -9.15 10.76 5.28
C HIS A 30 -8.89 11.15 3.81
N ASN A 31 -8.27 10.28 3.04
CA ASN A 31 -7.86 10.57 1.65
C ASN A 31 -8.89 10.16 0.60
N GLY A 32 -9.88 9.36 0.94
CA GLY A 32 -10.87 8.86 0.00
C GLY A 32 -11.53 7.58 0.46
N VAL A 33 -12.23 6.96 -0.47
CA VAL A 33 -12.96 5.71 -0.29
C VAL A 33 -12.48 4.69 -1.31
N VAL A 34 -12.47 3.41 -0.92
CA VAL A 34 -12.02 2.30 -1.77
C VAL A 34 -13.13 1.27 -1.87
N PHE A 35 -13.47 0.88 -3.10
CA PHE A 35 -14.44 -0.17 -3.38
C PHE A 35 -13.79 -1.32 -4.15
N LEU A 36 -14.33 -2.53 -3.92
CA LEU A 36 -14.00 -3.72 -4.69
C LEU A 36 -14.82 -3.72 -5.99
N LEU A 37 -14.15 -3.79 -7.12
CA LEU A 37 -14.75 -3.99 -8.43
C LEU A 37 -14.64 -5.47 -8.85
N LYS A 38 -15.41 -5.86 -9.87
CA LYS A 38 -15.29 -7.17 -10.53
C LYS A 38 -13.85 -7.38 -11.05
N ASN A 39 -13.50 -8.66 -11.28
CA ASN A 39 -12.20 -9.07 -11.83
C ASN A 39 -10.99 -8.66 -10.98
N ASN A 40 -11.10 -8.79 -9.66
CA ASN A 40 -10.02 -8.56 -8.72
C ASN A 40 -9.38 -7.17 -8.82
N LYS A 41 -10.21 -6.15 -9.01
CA LYS A 41 -9.81 -4.75 -9.10
C LYS A 41 -10.37 -3.96 -7.92
N ALA A 42 -9.65 -2.93 -7.54
CA ALA A 42 -10.12 -1.95 -6.57
C ALA A 42 -10.11 -0.56 -7.20
N ILE A 43 -11.15 0.23 -6.92
CA ILE A 43 -11.18 1.64 -7.24
C ILE A 43 -11.00 2.46 -5.97
N LYS A 44 -10.04 3.39 -5.99
CA LYS A 44 -9.89 4.41 -4.95
C LYS A 44 -10.34 5.75 -5.48
N ILE A 45 -11.35 6.31 -4.86
CA ILE A 45 -11.88 7.65 -5.16
C ILE A 45 -11.32 8.61 -4.12
N PHE A 46 -10.71 9.68 -4.57
CA PHE A 46 -9.97 10.61 -3.74
C PHE A 46 -10.81 11.84 -3.37
N ARG A 47 -10.70 12.29 -2.11
CA ARG A 47 -11.34 13.52 -1.66
C ARG A 47 -10.57 14.79 -2.05
N ARG A 48 -9.28 14.66 -2.39
CA ARG A 48 -8.40 15.79 -2.71
C ARG A 48 -7.53 15.48 -3.91
N MET A 49 -7.58 16.36 -4.91
CA MET A 49 -6.80 16.23 -6.14
C MET A 49 -5.29 16.22 -5.91
N SER A 50 -4.80 16.92 -4.88
CA SER A 50 -3.37 16.90 -4.54
C SER A 50 -2.89 15.51 -4.10
N VAL A 51 -3.73 14.78 -3.34
CA VAL A 51 -3.43 13.41 -2.91
C VAL A 51 -3.50 12.45 -4.09
N TRP A 52 -4.51 12.59 -4.95
CA TRP A 52 -4.61 11.81 -6.18
C TRP A 52 -3.38 12.00 -7.07
N LYS A 53 -2.94 13.26 -7.30
CA LYS A 53 -1.74 13.55 -8.12
C LYS A 53 -0.49 12.90 -7.54
N ASP A 54 -0.31 12.95 -6.23
CA ASP A 54 0.84 12.35 -5.56
C ASP A 54 0.83 10.83 -5.69
N GLU A 55 -0.25 10.17 -5.29
CA GLU A 55 -0.38 8.72 -5.29
C GLU A 55 -0.33 8.14 -6.72
N SER A 56 -1.05 8.74 -7.67
CA SER A 56 -1.03 8.29 -9.07
C SER A 56 0.36 8.44 -9.70
N SER A 57 1.07 9.53 -9.39
CA SER A 57 2.44 9.73 -9.85
C SER A 57 3.40 8.68 -9.30
N ILE A 58 3.31 8.37 -8.00
CA ILE A 58 4.13 7.34 -7.36
C ILE A 58 3.85 5.98 -8.00
N LEU A 59 2.59 5.56 -8.04
CA LEU A 59 2.21 4.24 -8.56
C LEU A 59 2.60 4.06 -10.04
N LYS A 60 2.53 5.11 -10.88
CA LYS A 60 3.00 5.07 -12.27
C LYS A 60 4.51 4.85 -12.36
N ARG A 61 5.29 5.46 -11.47
CA ARG A 61 6.76 5.30 -11.44
C ARG A 61 7.17 3.90 -11.00
N VAL A 62 6.47 3.32 -10.01
CA VAL A 62 6.80 2.02 -9.43
C VAL A 62 6.11 0.84 -10.11
N ARG A 63 5.49 1.05 -11.27
CA ARG A 63 4.67 0.05 -12.00
C ARG A 63 5.37 -1.27 -12.32
N LYS A 64 6.71 -1.32 -12.31
CA LYS A 64 7.51 -2.52 -12.54
C LYS A 64 7.89 -3.24 -11.26
N SER A 65 7.62 -2.65 -10.10
CA SER A 65 7.93 -3.25 -8.81
C SER A 65 6.83 -4.19 -8.37
N ARG A 66 7.20 -5.39 -7.96
CA ARG A 66 6.26 -6.39 -7.45
C ARG A 66 5.60 -5.99 -6.12
N PHE A 67 6.22 -5.09 -5.39
CA PHE A 67 5.73 -4.62 -4.10
C PHE A 67 4.56 -3.63 -4.17
N PHE A 68 4.17 -3.20 -5.36
CA PHE A 68 3.06 -2.25 -5.53
C PHE A 68 1.95 -2.83 -6.40
N PRO A 69 0.70 -2.48 -6.14
CA PRO A 69 -0.41 -2.91 -6.96
C PRO A 69 -0.30 -2.35 -8.39
N ARG A 70 -0.62 -3.18 -9.36
CA ARG A 70 -0.70 -2.77 -10.75
C ARG A 70 -1.80 -1.72 -10.95
N ILE A 71 -1.48 -0.64 -11.65
CA ILE A 71 -2.48 0.33 -12.09
C ILE A 71 -3.08 -0.12 -13.42
N TYR A 72 -4.41 -0.10 -13.48
CA TYR A 72 -5.17 -0.30 -14.72
C TYR A 72 -5.62 1.02 -15.32
N GLU A 73 -6.06 1.96 -14.48
CA GLU A 73 -6.53 3.28 -14.90
C GLU A 73 -6.24 4.32 -13.81
N ALA A 74 -5.88 5.53 -14.22
CA ALA A 74 -5.74 6.67 -13.34
C ALA A 74 -6.29 7.91 -14.05
N LYS A 75 -7.49 8.32 -13.67
CA LYS A 75 -8.16 9.55 -14.13
C LYS A 75 -8.31 10.55 -12.98
N PRO A 76 -8.52 11.83 -13.27
CA PRO A 76 -8.70 12.84 -12.24
C PRO A 76 -9.73 12.41 -11.18
N GLY A 77 -9.30 12.35 -9.93
CA GLY A 77 -10.13 11.99 -8.78
C GLY A 77 -10.20 10.50 -8.46
N TYR A 78 -9.79 9.57 -9.33
CA TYR A 78 -9.77 8.16 -8.99
C TYR A 78 -8.62 7.37 -9.62
N ILE A 79 -8.35 6.19 -9.04
CA ILE A 79 -7.41 5.19 -9.56
C ILE A 79 -8.09 3.82 -9.51
N ILE A 80 -8.05 3.08 -10.63
CA ILE A 80 -8.38 1.65 -10.66
C ILE A 80 -7.07 0.87 -10.67
N ARG A 81 -6.92 -0.02 -9.70
CA ARG A 81 -5.71 -0.80 -9.49
C ARG A 81 -6.04 -2.24 -9.13
N GLU A 82 -5.05 -3.09 -9.10
CA GLU A 82 -5.09 -4.43 -8.53
C GLU A 82 -5.70 -4.36 -7.13
N TYR A 83 -6.66 -5.23 -6.87
CA TYR A 83 -7.11 -5.48 -5.52
C TYR A 83 -5.99 -6.23 -4.78
N VAL A 84 -5.59 -5.72 -3.66
CA VAL A 84 -4.60 -6.35 -2.80
C VAL A 84 -5.35 -7.17 -1.77
N ASP A 85 -5.46 -8.46 -2.06
CA ASP A 85 -5.94 -9.44 -1.10
C ASP A 85 -4.81 -9.81 -0.14
N GLY A 86 -5.15 -10.33 1.03
CA GLY A 86 -4.15 -10.73 2.01
C GLY A 86 -4.33 -10.07 3.37
N VAL A 87 -3.42 -10.40 4.28
CA VAL A 87 -3.46 -9.96 5.67
C VAL A 87 -2.53 -8.78 5.89
N ARG A 88 -3.02 -7.72 6.51
CA ARG A 88 -2.16 -6.59 6.90
C ARG A 88 -1.09 -7.05 7.89
N LEU A 89 0.15 -6.61 7.68
CA LEU A 89 1.29 -6.97 8.52
C LEU A 89 1.02 -6.67 10.02
N ASP A 90 0.38 -5.54 10.35
CA ASP A 90 0.07 -5.20 11.72
C ASP A 90 -0.99 -6.13 12.38
N LYS A 91 -1.84 -6.77 11.58
CA LYS A 91 -2.79 -7.78 12.05
C LYS A 91 -2.14 -9.16 12.14
N TYR A 92 -1.32 -9.51 11.15
CA TYR A 92 -0.57 -10.77 11.13
C TYR A 92 0.30 -10.90 12.39
N LEU A 93 1.11 -9.90 12.68
CA LEU A 93 2.00 -9.86 13.85
C LEU A 93 1.29 -9.82 15.22
N ARG A 94 -0.02 -9.81 15.27
CA ARG A 94 -0.78 -10.01 16.53
C ARG A 94 -1.05 -11.49 16.83
N ARG A 95 -0.97 -12.35 15.83
CA ARG A 95 -1.36 -13.76 15.89
C ARG A 95 -0.23 -14.72 15.54
N GLY A 96 0.80 -14.23 14.90
CA GLY A 96 1.96 -14.97 14.43
C GLY A 96 3.24 -14.19 14.62
N ASN A 97 4.35 -14.88 14.48
CA ASN A 97 5.68 -14.32 14.56
C ASN A 97 6.21 -14.01 13.17
N LEU A 98 7.18 -13.12 13.11
CA LEU A 98 7.94 -12.83 11.89
C LEU A 98 8.89 -14.02 11.62
N ASP A 99 8.60 -14.83 10.62
CA ASP A 99 9.50 -15.91 10.18
C ASP A 99 10.60 -15.39 9.23
N GLU A 100 11.52 -16.26 8.83
CA GLU A 100 12.64 -15.90 7.97
C GLU A 100 12.18 -15.43 6.59
N ASP A 101 11.13 -16.04 6.01
CA ASP A 101 10.61 -15.66 4.70
C ASP A 101 10.02 -14.26 4.72
N LEU A 102 9.27 -13.91 5.77
CA LEU A 102 8.78 -12.54 5.94
C LEU A 102 9.88 -11.54 6.28
N CYS A 103 10.91 -11.93 7.05
CA CYS A 103 12.09 -11.10 7.26
C CYS A 103 12.75 -10.77 5.94
N LYS A 104 12.97 -11.79 5.09
CA LYS A 104 13.53 -11.64 3.75
C LYS A 104 12.70 -10.71 2.87
N GLU A 105 11.38 -10.91 2.83
CA GLU A 105 10.49 -10.08 2.03
C GLU A 105 10.49 -8.62 2.49
N LEU A 106 10.49 -8.37 3.79
CA LEU A 106 10.60 -7.02 4.36
C LEU A 106 11.93 -6.36 4.02
N TYR A 107 13.03 -7.12 4.09
CA TYR A 107 14.36 -6.63 3.72
C TYR A 107 14.41 -6.29 2.23
N LEU A 108 13.98 -7.19 1.36
CA LEU A 108 13.90 -6.95 -0.09
C LEU A 108 13.01 -5.75 -0.44
N MET A 109 11.93 -5.54 0.30
CA MET A 109 11.07 -4.37 0.15
C MET A 109 11.82 -3.06 0.47
N ILE A 110 12.65 -3.06 1.52
CA ILE A 110 13.46 -1.88 1.90
C ILE A 110 14.50 -1.60 0.81
N LEU A 111 15.22 -2.62 0.34
CA LEU A 111 16.18 -2.49 -0.76
C LEU A 111 15.52 -1.99 -2.05
N GLU A 112 14.30 -2.46 -2.33
CA GLU A 112 13.53 -1.99 -3.50
C GLU A 112 13.20 -0.50 -3.38
N PHE A 113 12.92 0.03 -2.19
CA PHE A 113 12.69 1.46 -2.01
C PHE A 113 13.92 2.30 -2.36
N GLU A 114 15.10 1.81 -2.00
CA GLU A 114 16.37 2.44 -2.36
C GLU A 114 16.59 2.38 -3.88
N ARG A 115 16.40 1.21 -4.50
CA ARG A 115 16.49 1.02 -5.94
C ARG A 115 15.53 1.92 -6.72
N LEU A 116 14.32 2.17 -6.20
CA LEU A 116 13.33 3.08 -6.77
C LEU A 116 13.67 4.56 -6.56
N GLY A 117 14.73 4.87 -5.84
CA GLY A 117 15.15 6.24 -5.52
C GLY A 117 14.18 6.95 -4.58
N PHE A 118 13.53 6.21 -3.67
CA PHE A 118 12.66 6.81 -2.69
C PHE A 118 13.46 7.66 -1.70
N LYS A 119 13.10 8.92 -1.58
CA LYS A 119 13.61 9.79 -0.52
C LYS A 119 13.01 9.46 0.84
N ARG A 120 11.82 8.89 0.85
CA ARG A 120 11.13 8.43 2.04
C ARG A 120 10.90 6.93 1.96
N ILE A 121 11.66 6.18 2.75
CA ILE A 121 11.51 4.72 2.91
C ILE A 121 10.65 4.34 4.13
N ASP A 122 10.07 5.32 4.81
CA ASP A 122 9.27 5.15 6.01
C ASP A 122 7.85 4.68 5.68
N ILE A 123 7.53 3.44 6.04
CA ILE A 123 6.25 2.79 5.80
C ILE A 123 5.68 2.24 7.11
N ARG A 124 4.35 2.14 7.22
CA ARG A 124 3.69 1.59 8.41
C ARG A 124 3.29 0.15 8.16
N CYS A 125 3.39 -0.72 9.18
CA CYS A 125 2.91 -2.11 9.08
C CYS A 125 1.46 -2.25 8.57
N LYS A 126 0.60 -1.29 8.84
CA LYS A 126 -0.79 -1.30 8.35
C LYS A 126 -0.95 -1.01 6.86
N ASP A 127 0.09 -0.49 6.20
CA ASP A 127 0.10 -0.20 4.76
C ASP A 127 0.78 -1.32 3.97
N ILE A 128 1.26 -2.37 4.64
CA ILE A 128 1.87 -3.58 4.07
C ILE A 128 0.90 -4.74 4.20
N TYR A 129 0.66 -5.47 3.11
CA TYR A 129 -0.18 -6.65 3.04
C TYR A 129 0.65 -7.86 2.67
N ILE A 130 0.46 -8.95 3.40
CA ILE A 130 1.05 -10.27 3.14
C ILE A 130 0.05 -11.05 2.32
N GLN A 131 0.46 -11.48 1.13
CA GLN A 131 -0.34 -12.33 0.24
C GLN A 131 -0.21 -13.80 0.68
N ASP A 132 -1.04 -14.67 0.12
CA ASP A 132 -1.02 -16.11 0.47
C ASP A 132 0.31 -16.79 0.12
N ASP A 133 1.05 -16.28 -0.88
CA ASP A 133 2.38 -16.74 -1.29
C ASP A 133 3.52 -16.05 -0.53
N TYR A 134 3.24 -15.39 0.59
CA TYR A 134 4.17 -14.59 1.38
C TYR A 134 4.72 -13.34 0.69
N THR A 135 4.38 -13.07 -0.56
CA THR A 135 4.79 -11.81 -1.18
C THR A 135 4.13 -10.61 -0.51
N LEU A 136 4.83 -9.47 -0.54
CA LEU A 136 4.32 -8.25 0.07
C LEU A 136 3.76 -7.29 -0.97
N LYS A 137 2.65 -6.66 -0.63
CA LYS A 137 2.07 -5.53 -1.38
C LYS A 137 1.90 -4.31 -0.49
N ILE A 138 2.25 -3.17 -1.04
CA ILE A 138 2.18 -1.87 -0.36
C ILE A 138 1.01 -1.09 -0.93
N ILE A 139 0.11 -0.70 -0.07
CA ILE A 139 -0.97 0.21 -0.42
C ILE A 139 -0.67 1.62 0.10
N ASP A 140 -1.28 2.63 -0.54
CA ASP A 140 -1.30 4.02 -0.07
C ASP A 140 0.10 4.69 0.04
N PRO A 141 0.98 4.56 -1.01
CA PRO A 141 2.28 5.22 -1.00
C PRO A 141 2.12 6.74 -0.97
N LYS A 142 2.91 7.44 -0.13
CA LYS A 142 2.77 8.89 0.10
C LYS A 142 4.10 9.59 0.22
N ASN A 143 4.25 10.68 -0.53
CA ASN A 143 5.41 11.58 -0.42
C ASN A 143 6.77 10.88 -0.60
N ASN A 144 6.83 9.71 -1.24
CA ASN A 144 8.04 8.90 -1.33
C ASN A 144 9.18 9.62 -2.06
N TYR A 145 8.86 10.52 -3.00
CA TYR A 145 9.85 11.32 -3.74
C TYR A 145 10.03 12.76 -3.22
N LYS A 146 9.16 13.21 -2.32
CA LYS A 146 9.14 14.63 -1.88
C LYS A 146 9.82 14.83 -0.52
N LYS A 147 9.55 13.97 0.44
CA LYS A 147 10.03 14.10 1.82
C LYS A 147 11.18 13.14 2.05
N ARG A 148 12.30 13.64 2.58
CA ARG A 148 13.43 12.78 2.94
C ARG A 148 13.18 12.13 4.32
N VAL A 149 13.14 10.82 4.36
CA VAL A 149 13.14 9.97 5.56
C VAL A 149 13.90 8.70 5.20
N SER A 150 15.18 8.66 5.53
CA SER A 150 16.13 7.60 5.14
C SER A 150 16.10 6.37 6.04
N PHE A 151 15.19 6.33 7.00
CA PHE A 151 15.09 5.23 7.97
C PHE A 151 13.64 4.78 8.12
N PRO A 152 13.31 3.48 8.12
CA PRO A 152 11.94 2.96 8.17
C PRO A 152 11.34 2.98 9.60
N ARG A 153 11.28 4.17 10.20
CA ARG A 153 10.90 4.39 11.61
C ARG A 153 9.55 3.79 11.99
N HIS A 154 8.54 3.95 11.14
CA HIS A 154 7.21 3.45 11.44
C HIS A 154 7.12 1.94 11.33
N LEU A 155 7.85 1.32 10.40
CA LEU A 155 7.98 -0.13 10.33
C LEU A 155 8.66 -0.66 11.59
N PHE A 156 9.85 -0.13 11.93
CA PHE A 156 10.60 -0.56 13.10
C PHE A 156 9.82 -0.36 14.40
N LYS A 157 9.14 0.77 14.56
CA LYS A 157 8.23 0.98 15.69
C LYS A 157 7.08 -0.04 15.72
N GLY A 158 6.60 -0.43 14.54
CA GLY A 158 5.56 -1.45 14.41
C GLY A 158 6.03 -2.85 14.79
N LEU A 159 7.25 -3.22 14.40
CA LEU A 159 7.90 -4.47 14.78
C LEU A 159 8.27 -4.48 16.28
N PHE A 160 8.87 -3.41 16.78
CA PHE A 160 9.22 -3.26 18.19
C PHE A 160 8.03 -3.45 19.14
N LYS A 161 6.88 -2.86 18.82
CA LYS A 161 5.65 -3.02 19.60
C LYS A 161 5.10 -4.45 19.66
N ARG A 162 5.68 -5.36 18.90
CA ARG A 162 5.27 -6.77 18.79
C ARG A 162 6.41 -7.73 19.09
N ASP A 163 7.50 -7.21 19.68
CA ASP A 163 8.71 -7.95 20.04
C ASP A 163 9.42 -8.64 18.86
N GLU A 164 9.16 -8.16 17.63
CA GLU A 164 9.70 -8.75 16.38
C GLU A 164 10.86 -7.96 15.78
N LEU A 165 11.22 -6.81 16.34
CA LEU A 165 12.29 -5.98 15.78
C LEU A 165 13.66 -6.66 15.85
N ASN A 166 14.00 -7.27 16.98
CA ASN A 166 15.29 -7.94 17.16
C ASN A 166 15.44 -9.12 16.19
N ARG A 167 14.37 -9.90 15.99
CA ARG A 167 14.37 -10.99 15.02
C ARG A 167 14.66 -10.49 13.60
N PHE A 168 13.99 -9.41 13.19
CA PHE A 168 14.24 -8.79 11.89
C PHE A 168 15.69 -8.28 11.76
N LEU A 169 16.21 -7.59 12.76
CA LEU A 169 17.57 -7.06 12.74
C LEU A 169 18.64 -8.15 12.71
N ASN A 170 18.46 -9.24 13.48
CA ASN A 170 19.36 -10.40 13.46
C ASN A 170 19.38 -11.03 12.07
N TYR A 171 18.21 -11.23 11.45
CA TYR A 171 18.11 -11.75 10.09
C TYR A 171 18.87 -10.87 9.07
N VAL A 172 18.72 -9.54 9.15
CA VAL A 172 19.44 -8.61 8.27
C VAL A 172 20.95 -8.70 8.49
N ALA A 173 21.42 -8.74 9.74
CA ALA A 173 22.84 -8.87 10.06
C ALA A 173 23.46 -10.15 9.48
N GLU A 174 22.77 -11.28 9.57
CA GLU A 174 23.23 -12.57 9.01
C GLU A 174 23.36 -12.55 7.47
N ILE A 175 22.60 -11.71 6.80
CA ILE A 175 22.68 -11.56 5.33
C ILE A 175 23.83 -10.66 4.92
N ASP A 176 24.07 -9.59 5.66
CA ASP A 176 25.12 -8.60 5.34
C ASP A 176 26.54 -9.17 5.62
N GLU A 177 26.65 -10.24 6.43
CA GLU A 177 27.90 -10.95 6.70
C GLU A 177 28.27 -12.01 5.64
N LYS A 178 27.39 -12.32 4.69
CA LYS A 178 27.60 -13.30 3.60
C LYS A 178 27.90 -12.63 2.28
#